data_5b0f28d28ac41f142831e701fdc6b888
#
_entry.id   5b0f28d28ac41f142831e701fdc6b888
#
_cell.length_a   1.000
_cell.length_b   1.000
_cell.length_c   1.000
_cell.angle_alpha   90.00
_cell.angle_beta   90.00
_cell.angle_gamma   90.00
#
_symmetry.space_group_name_H-M   'P 1'
#
loop_
_entity.id
_entity.type
_entity.pdbx_description
1 polymer ?
#
loop_
_entity_poly.entity_id
_entity_poly.type
_entity_poly.pdbx_seq_one_letter_code
_entity_poly.pdbx_strand_id
1 'polypeptide(L)'
;MANAIDYIDWRGDLSFDVSPFNEVDNLLLCRLTSLDFTGIVPVDGEMPLAEAARLYFERYGDEDRRLGVLLAPGSVTMVKRMLQSARFSRLVLADYENRVDERRELQFCAVTVLVPDGTAFVAFRGTDDTLVAWKEDFYMGS
;
A
#
# COMPACT_ATOMS: atom_id res chain seq x y z
N MET A 1 -5.99 15.31 -17.85
CA MET A 1 -6.86 14.89 -16.74
C MET A 1 -6.01 14.57 -15.54
N ALA A 2 -6.33 15.17 -14.38
CA ALA A 2 -5.59 14.93 -13.16
C ALA A 2 -5.76 13.47 -12.71
N ASN A 3 -4.68 12.82 -12.31
CA ASN A 3 -4.71 11.48 -11.76
C ASN A 3 -4.24 11.50 -10.30
N ALA A 4 -4.21 10.34 -9.66
CA ALA A 4 -3.82 10.25 -8.24
C ALA A 4 -2.40 10.75 -7.98
N ILE A 5 -1.49 10.57 -8.93
CA ILE A 5 -0.11 11.04 -8.80
C ILE A 5 -0.05 12.57 -8.84
N ASP A 6 -0.84 13.19 -9.71
CA ASP A 6 -0.93 14.65 -9.77
C ASP A 6 -1.45 15.23 -8.45
N TYR A 7 -2.35 14.52 -7.78
CA TYR A 7 -2.84 14.92 -6.46
C TYR A 7 -1.69 15.01 -5.44
N ILE A 8 -0.73 14.09 -5.49
CA ILE A 8 0.42 14.11 -4.58
C ILE A 8 1.23 15.40 -4.80
N ASP A 9 1.45 15.76 -6.05
CA ASP A 9 2.20 16.98 -6.38
C ASP A 9 1.45 18.25 -5.94
N TRP A 10 0.13 18.22 -6.03
CA TRP A 10 -0.71 19.39 -5.75
C TRP A 10 -1.01 19.54 -4.27
N ARG A 11 -1.26 18.46 -3.54
CA ARG A 11 -1.69 18.46 -2.14
C ARG A 11 -0.66 17.87 -1.17
N GLY A 12 0.46 17.38 -1.69
CA GLY A 12 1.46 16.71 -0.86
C GLY A 12 2.18 17.62 0.13
N ASP A 13 2.05 18.93 0.01
CA ASP A 13 2.59 19.90 0.95
C ASP A 13 1.73 20.06 2.21
N LEU A 14 0.49 19.55 2.19
CA LEU A 14 -0.45 19.69 3.30
C LEU A 14 -0.38 18.45 4.21
N SER A 15 -0.03 18.66 5.48
CA SER A 15 -0.06 17.60 6.46
C SER A 15 -1.50 17.16 6.75
N PHE A 16 -1.65 15.98 7.35
CA PHE A 16 -2.98 15.47 7.72
C PHE A 16 -3.64 16.31 8.82
N ASP A 17 -2.85 17.05 9.60
CA ASP A 17 -3.38 17.99 10.59
C ASP A 17 -4.08 19.19 9.93
N VAL A 18 -3.53 19.65 8.81
CA VAL A 18 -4.06 20.79 8.06
C VAL A 18 -5.19 20.36 7.12
N SER A 19 -5.00 19.24 6.44
CA SER A 19 -5.98 18.68 5.51
C SER A 19 -6.25 17.22 5.88
N PRO A 20 -7.38 16.92 6.52
CA PRO A 20 -7.66 15.56 6.98
C PRO A 20 -7.69 14.53 5.85
N PHE A 21 -7.56 13.25 6.22
CA PHE A 21 -7.61 12.13 5.32
C PHE A 21 -8.90 12.15 4.49
N ASN A 22 -8.78 11.93 3.19
CA ASN A 22 -9.91 11.97 2.25
C ASN A 22 -9.91 10.76 1.30
N GLU A 23 -10.91 10.71 0.41
CA GLU A 23 -11.09 9.59 -0.51
C GLU A 23 -9.94 9.41 -1.50
N VAL A 24 -9.27 10.49 -1.89
CA VAL A 24 -8.12 10.40 -2.81
C VAL A 24 -6.93 9.80 -2.08
N ASP A 25 -6.70 10.18 -0.83
CA ASP A 25 -5.68 9.54 0.00
C ASP A 25 -5.96 8.05 0.11
N ASN A 26 -7.22 7.66 0.30
CA ASN A 26 -7.63 6.26 0.35
C ASN A 26 -7.22 5.50 -0.92
N LEU A 27 -7.50 6.07 -2.09
CA LEU A 27 -7.11 5.45 -3.36
C LEU A 27 -5.59 5.26 -3.47
N LEU A 28 -4.82 6.27 -3.06
CA LEU A 28 -3.37 6.20 -3.08
C LEU A 28 -2.84 5.10 -2.16
N LEU A 29 -3.37 5.02 -0.93
CA LEU A 29 -2.92 4.00 0.02
C LEU A 29 -3.31 2.59 -0.44
N CYS A 30 -4.47 2.43 -1.07
CA CYS A 30 -4.85 1.14 -1.65
C CYS A 30 -3.90 0.71 -2.75
N ARG A 31 -3.35 1.63 -3.52
CA ARG A 31 -2.37 1.31 -4.57
C ARG A 31 -1.04 0.81 -4.02
N LEU A 32 -0.72 1.08 -2.75
CA LEU A 32 0.47 0.52 -2.13
C LEU A 32 0.45 -1.01 -2.12
N THR A 33 -0.73 -1.62 -2.08
CA THR A 33 -0.85 -3.08 -2.10
C THR A 33 -0.45 -3.70 -3.44
N SER A 34 -0.29 -2.91 -4.50
CA SER A 34 0.20 -3.41 -5.78
C SER A 34 1.71 -3.63 -5.80
N LEU A 35 2.42 -3.14 -4.77
CA LEU A 35 3.85 -3.42 -4.60
C LEU A 35 4.03 -4.61 -3.68
N ASP A 36 4.94 -5.51 -4.02
CA ASP A 36 5.19 -6.70 -3.23
C ASP A 36 6.22 -6.41 -2.12
N PHE A 37 5.72 -6.20 -0.91
CA PHE A 37 6.56 -5.97 0.26
C PHE A 37 6.83 -7.24 1.07
N THR A 38 6.57 -8.41 0.49
CA THR A 38 6.83 -9.69 1.17
C THR A 38 8.30 -9.79 1.58
N GLY A 39 8.55 -10.06 2.86
CA GLY A 39 9.90 -10.13 3.39
C GLY A 39 10.54 -8.76 3.63
N ILE A 40 9.84 -7.67 3.32
CA ILE A 40 10.29 -6.30 3.54
C ILE A 40 9.54 -5.71 4.73
N VAL A 41 8.20 -5.66 4.65
CA VAL A 41 7.37 -5.19 5.76
C VAL A 41 6.97 -6.40 6.62
N PRO A 42 7.20 -6.35 7.95
CA PRO A 42 6.87 -7.49 8.82
C PRO A 42 5.37 -7.80 8.87
N VAL A 43 5.06 -9.07 9.11
CA VAL A 43 3.68 -9.51 9.30
C VAL A 43 3.12 -9.00 10.63
N ASP A 44 3.97 -8.86 11.62
CA ASP A 44 3.58 -8.47 12.98
C ASP A 44 4.41 -7.31 13.53
N GLY A 45 4.78 -6.39 12.66
CA GLY A 45 5.61 -5.25 13.06
C GLY A 45 5.41 -4.06 12.15
N GLU A 46 6.20 -3.02 12.39
CA GLU A 46 6.10 -1.75 11.70
C GLU A 46 7.38 -1.44 10.92
N MET A 47 7.22 -0.73 9.81
CA MET A 47 8.34 -0.21 9.02
C MET A 47 7.93 1.10 8.37
N PRO A 48 8.72 2.18 8.50
CA PRO A 48 8.45 3.42 7.78
C PRO A 48 8.35 3.19 6.28
N LEU A 49 7.43 3.88 5.61
CA LEU A 49 7.29 3.79 4.15
C LEU A 49 8.62 4.06 3.44
N ALA A 50 9.38 5.05 3.92
CA ALA A 50 10.66 5.41 3.32
C ALA A 50 11.64 4.22 3.34
N GLU A 51 11.72 3.50 4.45
CA GLU A 51 12.60 2.35 4.58
C GLU A 51 12.10 1.17 3.73
N ALA A 52 10.80 0.91 3.75
CA ALA A 52 10.21 -0.15 2.95
C ALA A 52 10.44 0.10 1.45
N ALA A 53 10.29 1.34 1.00
CA ALA A 53 10.53 1.72 -0.38
C ALA A 53 12.01 1.55 -0.76
N ARG A 54 12.93 1.94 0.14
CA ARG A 54 14.36 1.77 -0.11
C ARG A 54 14.70 0.30 -0.33
N LEU A 55 14.22 -0.58 0.53
CA LEU A 55 14.45 -2.01 0.41
C LEU A 55 13.78 -2.61 -0.84
N TYR A 56 12.60 -2.12 -1.17
CA TYR A 56 11.89 -2.53 -2.38
C TYR A 56 12.71 -2.19 -3.64
N PHE A 57 13.22 -0.95 -3.70
CA PHE A 57 14.00 -0.50 -4.85
C PHE A 57 15.33 -1.25 -4.97
N GLU A 58 15.94 -1.63 -3.85
CA GLU A 58 17.15 -2.48 -3.87
C GLU A 58 16.86 -3.86 -4.44
N ARG A 59 15.68 -4.41 -4.15
CA ARG A 59 15.31 -5.77 -4.58
C ARG A 59 14.82 -5.81 -6.03
N TYR A 60 13.97 -4.86 -6.42
CA TYR A 60 13.24 -4.89 -7.69
C TYR A 60 13.64 -3.77 -8.64
N GLY A 61 14.44 -2.81 -8.21
CA GLY A 61 14.76 -1.62 -8.98
C GLY A 61 13.75 -0.50 -8.73
N ASP A 62 14.08 0.67 -9.27
CA ASP A 62 13.33 1.90 -9.01
C ASP A 62 12.53 2.38 -10.23
N GLU A 63 12.26 1.48 -11.16
CA GLU A 63 11.46 1.76 -12.34
C GLU A 63 10.14 0.99 -12.29
N ASP A 64 9.11 1.58 -12.90
CA ASP A 64 7.84 0.90 -13.05
C ASP A 64 8.02 -0.30 -13.97
N ARG A 65 7.90 -1.50 -13.41
CA ARG A 65 7.97 -2.75 -14.17
C ARG A 65 6.63 -3.45 -14.12
N ARG A 66 6.29 -4.08 -15.22
CA ARG A 66 5.20 -5.04 -15.21
C ARG A 66 5.73 -6.37 -14.69
N LEU A 67 5.60 -6.59 -13.39
CA LEU A 67 5.84 -7.90 -12.79
C LEU A 67 4.52 -8.67 -12.86
N GLY A 68 4.20 -9.16 -14.07
CA GLY A 68 2.94 -9.85 -14.29
C GLY A 68 1.74 -8.91 -14.26
N VAL A 69 0.56 -9.47 -13.97
CA VAL A 69 -0.73 -8.78 -14.04
C VAL A 69 -0.99 -7.88 -12.82
N LEU A 70 -0.10 -7.89 -11.82
CA LEU A 70 -0.40 -7.40 -10.48
C LEU A 70 0.09 -5.99 -10.18
N LEU A 71 1.01 -5.46 -10.97
CA LEU A 71 1.56 -4.14 -10.72
C LEU A 71 0.73 -3.10 -11.46
N ALA A 72 0.04 -2.25 -10.71
CA ALA A 72 -0.67 -1.12 -11.31
C ALA A 72 0.35 -0.16 -11.94
N PRO A 73 0.13 0.29 -13.18
CA PRO A 73 1.05 1.22 -13.82
C PRO A 73 1.25 2.48 -12.96
N GLY A 74 2.50 2.92 -12.85
CA GLY A 74 2.84 4.13 -12.12
C GLY A 74 2.99 3.95 -10.60
N SER A 75 2.92 2.73 -10.07
CA SER A 75 3.01 2.51 -8.62
C SER A 75 4.36 2.91 -8.05
N VAL A 76 5.46 2.63 -8.73
CA VAL A 76 6.79 3.04 -8.29
C VAL A 76 6.93 4.56 -8.32
N THR A 77 6.48 5.18 -9.41
CA THR A 77 6.47 6.64 -9.52
C THR A 77 5.64 7.27 -8.40
N MET A 78 4.49 6.70 -8.10
CA MET A 78 3.63 7.14 -7.00
C MET A 78 4.39 7.15 -5.67
N VAL A 79 5.06 6.05 -5.34
CA VAL A 79 5.81 5.94 -4.08
C VAL A 79 6.94 6.95 -4.03
N LYS A 80 7.69 7.14 -5.12
CA LYS A 80 8.75 8.14 -5.18
C LYS A 80 8.21 9.53 -4.87
N ARG A 81 7.07 9.89 -5.42
CA ARG A 81 6.45 11.20 -5.16
C ARG A 81 5.91 11.32 -3.75
N MET A 82 5.32 10.24 -3.22
CA MET A 82 4.88 10.22 -1.82
C MET A 82 6.03 10.50 -0.85
N LEU A 83 7.20 9.92 -1.10
CA LEU A 83 8.38 10.13 -0.25
C LEU A 83 8.92 11.55 -0.30
N GLN A 84 8.64 12.28 -1.37
CA GLN A 84 9.04 13.68 -1.52
C GLN A 84 8.01 14.65 -0.94
N SER A 85 6.85 14.15 -0.51
CA SER A 85 5.76 14.98 -0.01
C SER A 85 5.78 15.04 1.52
N ALA A 86 5.43 16.20 2.07
CA ALA A 86 5.28 16.35 3.52
C ALA A 86 4.11 15.50 4.03
N ARG A 87 3.09 15.31 3.21
CA ARG A 87 1.87 14.59 3.57
C ARG A 87 2.11 13.09 3.76
N PHE A 88 2.83 12.46 2.84
CA PHE A 88 2.94 11.00 2.78
C PHE A 88 4.29 10.45 3.23
N SER A 89 5.32 11.29 3.37
CA SER A 89 6.68 10.81 3.64
C SER A 89 6.84 10.17 5.02
N ARG A 90 5.92 10.45 5.95
CA ARG A 90 5.99 9.94 7.33
C ARG A 90 5.08 8.74 7.58
N LEU A 91 4.46 8.20 6.54
CA LEU A 91 3.62 7.02 6.70
C LEU A 91 4.46 5.83 7.20
N VAL A 92 3.85 5.02 8.03
CA VAL A 92 4.44 3.78 8.54
C VAL A 92 3.58 2.62 8.09
N LEU A 93 4.20 1.58 7.52
CA LEU A 93 3.52 0.37 7.12
C LEU A 93 3.63 -0.67 8.23
N ALA A 94 2.57 -1.42 8.44
CA ALA A 94 2.53 -2.42 9.50
C ALA A 94 1.69 -3.62 9.07
N ASP A 95 1.97 -4.75 9.69
CA ASP A 95 1.15 -5.94 9.60
C ASP A 95 0.86 -6.34 8.14
N TYR A 96 1.89 -6.39 7.32
CA TYR A 96 1.78 -6.74 5.92
C TYR A 96 1.46 -8.22 5.75
N GLU A 97 0.44 -8.52 4.97
CA GLU A 97 0.04 -9.89 4.69
C GLU A 97 -0.21 -10.06 3.20
N ASN A 98 0.42 -11.07 2.62
CA ASN A 98 0.23 -11.42 1.21
C ASN A 98 -0.01 -12.93 1.14
N ARG A 99 -1.25 -13.30 0.84
CA ARG A 99 -1.67 -14.70 0.78
C ARG A 99 -2.03 -15.08 -0.64
N VAL A 100 -1.46 -16.19 -1.10
CA VAL A 100 -1.75 -16.76 -2.41
C VAL A 100 -2.17 -18.21 -2.19
N ASP A 101 -3.35 -18.57 -2.69
CA ASP A 101 -3.82 -19.95 -2.72
C ASP A 101 -3.90 -20.38 -4.17
N GLU A 102 -2.87 -21.10 -4.62
CA GLU A 102 -2.77 -21.53 -6.01
C GLU A 102 -3.86 -22.54 -6.40
N ARG A 103 -4.33 -23.34 -5.44
CA ARG A 103 -5.37 -24.33 -5.70
C ARG A 103 -6.71 -23.70 -6.04
N ARG A 104 -7.04 -22.60 -5.35
CA ARG A 104 -8.30 -21.87 -5.55
C ARG A 104 -8.11 -20.62 -6.41
N GLU A 105 -6.92 -20.41 -6.91
CA GLU A 105 -6.56 -19.21 -7.69
C GLU A 105 -6.92 -17.92 -6.96
N LEU A 106 -6.75 -17.89 -5.63
CA LEU A 106 -7.07 -16.75 -4.78
C LEU A 106 -5.80 -16.00 -4.40
N GLN A 107 -5.90 -14.68 -4.38
CA GLN A 107 -4.83 -13.81 -3.93
C GLN A 107 -5.40 -12.71 -3.06
N PHE A 108 -4.74 -12.46 -1.92
CA PHE A 108 -5.13 -11.44 -0.98
C PHE A 108 -3.88 -10.75 -0.44
N CYS A 109 -3.91 -9.43 -0.42
CA CYS A 109 -2.84 -8.63 0.14
C CYS A 109 -3.44 -7.54 1.01
N ALA A 110 -2.90 -7.37 2.21
CA ALA A 110 -3.33 -6.35 3.14
C ALA A 110 -2.14 -5.72 3.83
N VAL A 111 -2.25 -4.43 4.12
CA VAL A 111 -1.25 -3.71 4.90
C VAL A 111 -1.95 -2.64 5.72
N THR A 112 -1.51 -2.47 6.97
CA THR A 112 -1.96 -1.37 7.80
C THR A 112 -1.04 -0.18 7.57
N VAL A 113 -1.63 0.99 7.32
CA VAL A 113 -0.90 2.24 7.14
C VAL A 113 -1.18 3.12 8.35
N LEU A 114 -0.13 3.46 9.09
CA LEU A 114 -0.23 4.35 10.24
C LEU A 114 0.02 5.78 9.77
N VAL A 115 -0.95 6.63 9.98
CA VAL A 115 -0.93 8.03 9.56
C VAL A 115 -0.44 8.89 10.73
N PRO A 116 0.38 9.93 10.50
CA PRO A 116 0.93 10.75 11.58
C PRO A 116 -0.10 11.40 12.50
N ASP A 117 -1.35 11.54 12.06
CA ASP A 117 -2.43 12.10 12.90
C ASP A 117 -2.98 11.08 13.93
N GLY A 118 -2.42 9.87 13.98
CA GLY A 118 -2.87 8.81 14.88
C GLY A 118 -3.89 7.86 14.27
N THR A 119 -4.30 8.09 13.03
CA THR A 119 -5.24 7.23 12.32
C THR A 119 -4.52 5.98 11.77
N ALA A 120 -5.17 4.83 11.86
CA ALA A 120 -4.72 3.62 11.18
C ALA A 120 -5.67 3.30 10.04
N PHE A 121 -5.12 3.06 8.86
CA PHE A 121 -5.88 2.71 7.67
C PHE A 121 -5.44 1.32 7.18
N VAL A 122 -6.41 0.44 6.91
CA VAL A 122 -6.09 -0.89 6.38
C VAL A 122 -6.38 -0.89 4.88
N ALA A 123 -5.33 -1.02 4.09
CA ALA A 123 -5.43 -1.15 2.64
C ALA A 123 -5.37 -2.63 2.29
N PHE A 124 -6.22 -3.07 1.37
CA PHE A 124 -6.19 -4.45 0.92
C PHE A 124 -6.55 -4.54 -0.55
N ARG A 125 -6.08 -5.62 -1.16
CA ARG A 125 -6.30 -5.94 -2.56
C ARG A 125 -6.75 -7.39 -2.68
N GLY A 126 -7.78 -7.60 -3.49
CA GLY A 126 -8.33 -8.90 -3.79
C GLY A 126 -9.60 -8.73 -4.59
N THR A 127 -10.07 -9.81 -5.21
CA THR A 127 -11.39 -9.82 -5.83
C THR A 127 -12.46 -10.03 -4.74
N ASP A 128 -13.72 -9.75 -5.06
CA ASP A 128 -14.81 -9.99 -4.13
C ASP A 128 -14.83 -11.44 -3.67
N ASP A 129 -14.67 -12.37 -4.59
CA ASP A 129 -14.65 -13.81 -4.29
C ASP A 129 -13.46 -14.15 -3.39
N THR A 130 -12.31 -13.55 -3.66
CA THR A 130 -11.10 -13.74 -2.85
C THR A 130 -11.31 -13.23 -1.42
N LEU A 131 -11.90 -12.05 -1.27
CA LEU A 131 -12.15 -11.45 0.04
C LEU A 131 -13.15 -12.29 0.85
N VAL A 132 -14.20 -12.79 0.21
CA VAL A 132 -15.18 -13.67 0.87
C VAL A 132 -14.51 -14.96 1.34
N ALA A 133 -13.73 -15.60 0.48
CA ALA A 133 -13.05 -16.85 0.81
C ALA A 133 -12.08 -16.67 1.99
N TRP A 134 -11.24 -15.62 1.96
CA TRP A 134 -10.32 -15.34 3.06
C TRP A 134 -11.05 -14.94 4.34
N LYS A 135 -12.17 -14.22 4.21
CA LYS A 135 -13.01 -13.87 5.36
C LYS A 135 -13.54 -15.12 6.05
N GLU A 136 -14.01 -16.09 5.29
CA GLU A 136 -14.47 -17.37 5.83
C GLU A 136 -13.34 -18.10 6.55
N ASP A 137 -12.13 -18.14 5.96
CA ASP A 137 -10.97 -18.76 6.57
C ASP A 137 -10.60 -18.08 7.90
N PHE A 138 -10.66 -16.76 7.98
CA PHE A 138 -10.39 -16.02 9.20
C PHE A 138 -11.42 -16.33 10.30
N TYR A 139 -12.70 -16.41 9.96
CA TYR A 139 -13.75 -16.73 10.93
C TYR A 139 -13.68 -18.18 11.41
N MET A 140 -13.33 -19.10 10.52
CA MET A 140 -13.20 -20.50 10.89
C MET A 140 -11.92 -20.77 11.70
N GLY A 141 -10.92 -19.93 11.60
CA GLY A 141 -9.68 -20.04 12.34
C GLY A 141 -9.71 -19.41 13.74
N SER A 142 -10.81 -18.79 14.10
CA SER A 142 -10.93 -18.09 15.38
C SER A 142 -11.54 -18.97 16.46
#